data_b41f73e3cfa7f2768f14494eaa06cbdd
#
_entry.id   b41f73e3cfa7f2768f14494eaa06cbdd
#
_cell.length_a   1.000
_cell.length_b   1.000
_cell.length_c   1.000
_cell.angle_alpha   90.00
_cell.angle_beta   90.00
_cell.angle_gamma   90.00
#
_symmetry.space_group_name_H-M   'P 1'
#
loop_
_entity.id
_entity.type
_entity.pdbx_description
1 polymer ?
#
loop_
_entity_poly.entity_id
_entity_poly.type
_entity_poly.pdbx_seq_one_letter_code
_entity_poly.pdbx_strand_id
1 'polypeptide(L)'
;MEGITNELIINALSQDTESINNEFMAQAASSGMESMIMKALLPVIAIMAVIVAINYILSAIGYVKIFQKANIDNPIAKGMIPLWNTFTAFQMTDNLNMFWILIGVSVVSSVISTIPVISSLTIVGSISALYIVILQEHKLSKAFGHGAGYTVGLVLLRPIFMLI
;
A
#
# COMPACT_ATOMS: atom_id res chain seq x y z
N MET A 1 -29.27 22.45 60.12
CA MET A 1 -28.40 21.43 59.47
C MET A 1 -28.97 20.90 58.16
N GLU A 2 -30.28 20.87 57.95
CA GLU A 2 -30.91 20.34 56.71
C GLU A 2 -30.63 21.19 55.44
N GLY A 3 -30.40 22.48 55.55
CA GLY A 3 -30.15 23.34 54.37
C GLY A 3 -28.83 23.06 53.68
N ILE A 4 -27.78 22.73 54.40
CA ILE A 4 -26.43 22.47 53.87
C ILE A 4 -26.34 21.14 53.11
N THR A 5 -27.10 20.14 53.56
CA THR A 5 -27.16 18.81 52.90
C THR A 5 -27.88 18.87 51.55
N ASN A 6 -28.97 19.67 51.45
CA ASN A 6 -29.70 19.84 50.20
C ASN A 6 -28.90 20.61 49.16
N GLU A 7 -28.11 21.62 49.53
CA GLU A 7 -27.26 22.36 48.64
C GLU A 7 -26.10 21.51 48.09
N LEU A 8 -25.52 20.66 48.92
CA LEU A 8 -24.46 19.72 48.50
C LEU A 8 -24.99 18.65 47.55
N ILE A 9 -26.20 18.15 47.76
CA ILE A 9 -26.83 17.17 46.87
C ILE A 9 -27.18 17.82 45.53
N ILE A 10 -27.70 19.04 45.50
CA ILE A 10 -28.00 19.75 44.28
C ILE A 10 -26.76 20.04 43.49
N ASN A 11 -25.65 20.45 44.11
CA ASN A 11 -24.40 20.69 43.47
C ASN A 11 -23.76 19.41 42.91
N ALA A 12 -23.82 18.30 43.63
CA ALA A 12 -23.36 17.00 43.15
C ALA A 12 -24.15 16.53 41.91
N LEU A 13 -25.50 16.64 41.98
CA LEU A 13 -26.38 16.26 40.86
C LEU A 13 -26.18 17.18 39.63
N SER A 14 -25.89 18.47 39.83
CA SER A 14 -25.61 19.38 38.72
C SER A 14 -24.27 19.09 38.06
N GLN A 15 -23.23 18.73 38.82
CA GLN A 15 -21.96 18.30 38.29
C GLN A 15 -22.05 16.99 37.51
N ASP A 16 -22.78 16.00 38.01
CA ASP A 16 -23.01 14.73 37.31
C ASP A 16 -23.78 14.92 35.99
N THR A 17 -24.81 15.79 35.97
CA THR A 17 -25.55 16.08 34.75
C THR A 17 -24.71 16.85 33.74
N GLU A 18 -23.85 17.74 34.18
CA GLU A 18 -22.93 18.49 33.28
C GLU A 18 -21.86 17.57 32.65
N SER A 19 -21.30 16.66 33.44
CA SER A 19 -20.36 15.67 32.96
C SER A 19 -20.97 14.71 31.92
N ILE A 20 -22.16 14.21 32.17
CA ILE A 20 -22.92 13.34 31.25
C ILE A 20 -23.24 14.08 29.94
N ASN A 21 -23.69 15.32 30.02
CA ASN A 21 -23.94 16.13 28.83
C ASN A 21 -22.70 16.40 28.02
N ASN A 22 -21.56 16.69 28.66
CA ASN A 22 -20.28 16.90 27.97
C ASN A 22 -19.77 15.65 27.28
N GLU A 23 -19.88 14.47 27.92
CA GLU A 23 -19.55 13.19 27.30
C GLU A 23 -20.45 12.87 26.12
N PHE A 24 -21.76 13.07 26.26
CA PHE A 24 -22.70 12.87 25.17
C PHE A 24 -22.47 13.78 23.99
N MET A 25 -22.19 15.07 24.22
CA MET A 25 -21.86 16.03 23.16
C MET A 25 -20.53 15.70 22.49
N ALA A 26 -19.52 15.28 23.25
CA ALA A 26 -18.24 14.83 22.70
C ALA A 26 -18.39 13.58 21.83
N GLN A 27 -19.20 12.61 22.27
CA GLN A 27 -19.48 11.39 21.51
C GLN A 27 -20.32 11.68 20.25
N ALA A 28 -21.31 12.57 20.33
CA ALA A 28 -22.09 13.00 19.17
C ALA A 28 -21.22 13.76 18.15
N ALA A 29 -20.32 14.63 18.61
CA ALA A 29 -19.38 15.35 17.75
C ALA A 29 -18.39 14.40 17.08
N SER A 30 -17.83 13.41 17.80
CA SER A 30 -16.92 12.42 17.24
C SER A 30 -17.60 11.53 16.19
N SER A 31 -18.80 11.04 16.45
CA SER A 31 -19.57 10.22 15.49
C SER A 31 -19.97 11.01 14.24
N GLY A 32 -20.30 12.30 14.40
CA GLY A 32 -20.55 13.20 13.29
C GLY A 32 -19.32 13.42 12.42
N MET A 33 -18.19 13.65 13.04
CA MET A 33 -16.89 13.82 12.35
C MET A 33 -16.47 12.56 11.63
N GLU A 34 -16.58 11.38 12.24
CA GLU A 34 -16.28 10.10 11.60
C GLU A 34 -17.15 9.87 10.36
N SER A 35 -18.44 10.16 10.44
CA SER A 35 -19.34 10.02 9.29
C SER A 35 -19.01 10.96 8.15
N MET A 36 -18.59 12.20 8.44
CA MET A 36 -18.15 13.17 7.43
C MET A 36 -16.84 12.75 6.77
N ILE A 37 -15.87 12.29 7.58
CA ILE A 37 -14.59 11.78 7.09
C ILE A 37 -14.84 10.55 6.18
N MET A 38 -15.68 9.62 6.61
CA MET A 38 -16.00 8.43 5.82
C MET A 38 -16.66 8.78 4.49
N LYS A 39 -17.61 9.71 4.47
CA LYS A 39 -18.26 10.18 3.23
C LYS A 39 -17.29 10.88 2.29
N ALA A 40 -16.29 11.60 2.81
CA ALA A 40 -15.27 12.25 2.00
C ALA A 40 -14.22 11.27 1.47
N LEU A 41 -13.83 10.26 2.29
CA LEU A 41 -12.82 9.27 1.91
C LEU A 41 -13.34 8.21 0.93
N LEU A 42 -14.60 7.81 1.03
CA LEU A 42 -15.18 6.73 0.24
C LEU A 42 -15.05 6.95 -1.27
N PRO A 43 -15.36 8.13 -1.84
CA PRO A 43 -15.16 8.39 -3.26
C PRO A 43 -13.66 8.40 -3.65
N VAL A 44 -12.78 8.88 -2.78
CA VAL A 44 -11.34 8.88 -3.04
C VAL A 44 -10.81 7.44 -3.08
N ILE A 45 -11.22 6.60 -2.14
CA ILE A 45 -10.86 5.18 -2.12
C ILE A 45 -11.39 4.46 -3.36
N ALA A 46 -12.62 4.76 -3.78
CA ALA A 46 -13.21 4.17 -4.98
C ALA A 46 -12.42 4.55 -6.25
N ILE A 47 -12.06 5.81 -6.40
CA ILE A 47 -11.24 6.29 -7.54
C ILE A 47 -9.86 5.62 -7.51
N MET A 48 -9.21 5.56 -6.35
CA MET A 48 -7.92 4.89 -6.19
C MET A 48 -8.00 3.40 -6.54
N ALA A 49 -9.07 2.71 -6.12
CA ALA A 49 -9.28 1.31 -6.45
C ALA A 49 -9.41 1.08 -7.96
N VAL A 50 -10.12 1.96 -8.67
CA VAL A 50 -10.25 1.90 -10.13
C VAL A 50 -8.88 2.13 -10.80
N ILE A 51 -8.11 3.11 -10.37
CA ILE A 51 -6.76 3.39 -10.91
C ILE A 51 -5.85 2.18 -10.69
N VAL A 52 -5.86 1.59 -9.51
CA VAL A 52 -5.07 0.40 -9.18
C VAL A 52 -5.48 -0.79 -10.06
N ALA A 53 -6.77 -1.01 -10.25
CA ALA A 53 -7.29 -2.08 -11.10
C ALA A 53 -6.85 -1.92 -12.56
N ILE A 54 -6.95 -0.71 -13.12
CA ILE A 54 -6.50 -0.41 -14.49
C ILE A 54 -4.99 -0.66 -14.62
N ASN A 55 -4.18 -0.13 -13.69
CA ASN A 55 -2.73 -0.36 -13.70
C ASN A 55 -2.38 -1.85 -13.60
N TYR A 56 -3.11 -2.61 -12.78
CA TYR A 56 -2.92 -4.04 -12.66
C TYR A 56 -3.20 -4.77 -13.98
N ILE A 57 -4.34 -4.49 -14.61
CA ILE A 57 -4.74 -5.13 -15.89
C ILE A 57 -3.71 -4.83 -16.98
N LEU A 58 -3.30 -3.56 -17.12
CA LEU A 58 -2.31 -3.15 -18.11
C LEU A 58 -0.95 -3.84 -17.86
N SER A 59 -0.52 -3.93 -16.60
CA SER A 59 0.71 -4.60 -16.22
C SER A 59 0.63 -6.11 -16.51
N ALA A 60 -0.49 -6.75 -16.20
CA ALA A 60 -0.69 -8.18 -16.48
C ALA A 60 -0.60 -8.48 -17.98
N ILE A 61 -1.25 -7.65 -18.82
CA ILE A 61 -1.15 -7.77 -20.29
C ILE A 61 0.30 -7.57 -20.74
N GLY A 62 1.02 -6.59 -20.18
CA GLY A 62 2.42 -6.34 -20.47
C GLY A 62 3.29 -7.57 -20.16
N TYR A 63 3.13 -8.16 -18.97
CA TYR A 63 3.84 -9.38 -18.59
C TYR A 63 3.52 -10.55 -19.52
N VAL A 64 2.25 -10.77 -19.87
CA VAL A 64 1.87 -11.84 -20.80
C VAL A 64 2.61 -11.67 -22.14
N LYS A 65 2.65 -10.45 -22.70
CA LYS A 65 3.36 -10.17 -23.96
C LYS A 65 4.88 -10.41 -23.84
N ILE A 66 5.50 -9.95 -22.75
CA ILE A 66 6.92 -10.17 -22.46
C ILE A 66 7.22 -11.66 -22.38
N PHE A 67 6.41 -12.43 -21.68
CA PHE A 67 6.60 -13.88 -21.49
C PHE A 67 6.36 -14.65 -22.78
N GLN A 68 5.41 -14.23 -23.61
CA GLN A 68 5.22 -14.77 -24.97
C GLN A 68 6.45 -14.53 -25.84
N LYS A 69 6.99 -13.30 -25.83
CA LYS A 69 8.16 -12.92 -26.60
C LYS A 69 9.44 -13.66 -26.15
N ALA A 70 9.51 -13.98 -24.85
CA ALA A 70 10.59 -14.76 -24.25
C ALA A 70 10.38 -16.29 -24.33
N ASN A 71 9.31 -16.75 -24.98
CA ASN A 71 9.00 -18.17 -25.16
C ASN A 71 8.84 -18.94 -23.82
N ILE A 72 8.26 -18.28 -22.81
CA ILE A 72 8.00 -18.87 -21.49
C ILE A 72 6.75 -19.77 -21.54
N ASP A 73 6.82 -20.94 -20.96
CA ASP A 73 5.67 -21.85 -20.83
C ASP A 73 4.54 -21.22 -20.03
N ASN A 74 3.30 -21.36 -20.54
CA ASN A 74 2.09 -20.80 -19.91
C ASN A 74 2.15 -19.31 -19.60
N PRO A 75 2.44 -18.45 -20.60
CA PRO A 75 2.69 -17.04 -20.41
C PRO A 75 1.48 -16.31 -19.84
N ILE A 76 0.25 -16.75 -20.17
CA ILE A 76 -0.99 -16.15 -19.68
C ILE A 76 -1.12 -16.35 -18.16
N ALA A 77 -1.00 -17.58 -17.67
CA ALA A 77 -1.12 -17.87 -16.25
C ALA A 77 -0.04 -17.16 -15.43
N LYS A 78 1.21 -17.22 -15.90
CA LYS A 78 2.35 -16.58 -15.22
C LYS A 78 2.27 -15.04 -15.27
N GLY A 79 1.73 -14.45 -16.32
CA GLY A 79 1.58 -13.00 -16.45
C GLY A 79 0.42 -12.43 -15.63
N MET A 80 -0.66 -13.20 -15.46
CA MET A 80 -1.86 -12.71 -14.76
C MET A 80 -1.78 -12.82 -13.23
N ILE A 81 -1.00 -13.73 -12.68
CA ILE A 81 -0.90 -13.92 -11.22
C ILE A 81 0.19 -12.99 -10.66
N PRO A 82 -0.13 -12.07 -9.71
CA PRO A 82 0.78 -11.00 -9.28
C PRO A 82 2.15 -11.46 -8.79
N LEU A 83 2.20 -12.46 -7.93
CA LEU A 83 3.47 -13.00 -7.42
C LEU A 83 4.20 -13.82 -8.48
N TRP A 84 3.46 -14.54 -9.31
CA TRP A 84 4.06 -15.39 -10.33
C TRP A 84 4.66 -14.58 -11.47
N ASN A 85 4.02 -13.47 -11.85
CA ASN A 85 4.59 -12.58 -12.87
C ASN A 85 5.92 -11.97 -12.42
N THR A 86 5.98 -11.52 -11.17
CA THR A 86 7.21 -10.98 -10.59
C THR A 86 8.29 -12.05 -10.49
N PHE A 87 7.96 -13.23 -9.96
CA PHE A 87 8.89 -14.36 -9.88
C PHE A 87 9.47 -14.72 -11.26
N THR A 88 8.61 -14.86 -12.27
CA THR A 88 9.02 -15.21 -13.65
C THR A 88 9.90 -14.11 -14.26
N ALA A 89 9.60 -12.83 -14.00
CA ALA A 89 10.43 -11.72 -14.46
C ALA A 89 11.84 -11.75 -13.86
N PHE A 90 11.97 -12.08 -12.58
CA PHE A 90 13.28 -12.28 -11.94
C PHE A 90 14.00 -13.53 -12.46
N GLN A 91 13.27 -14.59 -12.76
CA GLN A 91 13.82 -15.82 -13.36
C GLN A 91 14.39 -15.56 -14.75
N MET A 92 13.66 -14.81 -15.60
CA MET A 92 14.10 -14.47 -16.95
C MET A 92 15.39 -13.64 -17.00
N THR A 93 15.63 -12.83 -15.98
CA THR A 93 16.81 -11.96 -15.89
C THR A 93 17.96 -12.59 -15.10
N ASP A 94 17.85 -13.90 -14.80
CA ASP A 94 18.83 -14.67 -14.01
C ASP A 94 19.15 -14.01 -12.66
N ASN A 95 18.11 -13.50 -11.99
CA ASN A 95 18.22 -12.70 -10.78
C ASN A 95 17.35 -13.21 -9.64
N LEU A 96 17.10 -14.51 -9.58
CA LEU A 96 16.15 -15.14 -8.66
C LEU A 96 16.50 -14.88 -7.18
N ASN A 97 17.79 -14.74 -6.86
CA ASN A 97 18.23 -14.41 -5.51
C ASN A 97 17.68 -13.05 -5.03
N MET A 98 17.62 -12.07 -5.94
CA MET A 98 17.06 -10.74 -5.62
C MET A 98 15.55 -10.78 -5.36
N PHE A 99 14.83 -11.72 -5.99
CA PHE A 99 13.42 -11.94 -5.70
C PHE A 99 13.23 -12.37 -4.23
N TRP A 100 13.99 -13.33 -3.75
CA TRP A 100 13.90 -13.77 -2.37
C TRP A 100 14.33 -12.72 -1.37
N ILE A 101 15.36 -11.92 -1.71
CA ILE A 101 15.76 -10.76 -0.90
C ILE A 101 14.62 -9.74 -0.85
N LEU A 102 13.96 -9.44 -1.98
CA LEU A 102 12.84 -8.51 -2.02
C LEU A 102 11.68 -8.98 -1.13
N ILE A 103 11.30 -10.25 -1.21
CA ILE A 103 10.28 -10.84 -0.35
C ILE A 103 10.70 -10.76 1.13
N GLY A 104 11.92 -11.15 1.45
CA GLY A 104 12.44 -11.09 2.82
C GLY A 104 12.42 -9.68 3.40
N VAL A 105 12.92 -8.69 2.65
CA VAL A 105 12.88 -7.28 3.05
C VAL A 105 11.45 -6.79 3.24
N SER A 106 10.53 -7.17 2.37
CA SER A 106 9.12 -6.75 2.47
C SER A 106 8.45 -7.34 3.72
N VAL A 107 8.67 -8.62 4.01
CA VAL A 107 8.12 -9.29 5.20
C VAL A 107 8.70 -8.68 6.48
N VAL A 108 10.03 -8.52 6.55
CA VAL A 108 10.70 -7.92 7.71
C VAL A 108 10.22 -6.48 7.93
N SER A 109 10.12 -5.67 6.88
CA SER A 109 9.63 -4.29 6.97
C SER A 109 8.18 -4.23 7.46
N SER A 110 7.33 -5.16 7.02
CA SER A 110 5.94 -5.21 7.47
C SER A 110 5.81 -5.58 8.95
N VAL A 111 6.65 -6.48 9.46
CA VAL A 111 6.71 -6.80 10.90
C VAL A 111 7.24 -5.63 11.72
N ILE A 112 8.32 -4.98 11.25
CA ILE A 112 8.91 -3.82 11.94
C ILE A 112 7.92 -2.64 12.01
N SER A 113 7.10 -2.44 10.99
CA SER A 113 6.11 -1.35 10.94
C SER A 113 5.07 -1.42 12.07
N THR A 114 4.84 -2.60 12.64
CA THR A 114 3.91 -2.79 13.77
C THR A 114 4.47 -2.31 15.12
N ILE A 115 5.79 -2.06 15.19
CA ILE A 115 6.47 -1.65 16.43
C ILE A 115 6.80 -0.15 16.35
N PRO A 116 6.08 0.72 17.11
CA PRO A 116 6.20 2.18 16.95
C PRO A 116 7.63 2.73 17.15
N VAL A 117 8.40 2.13 18.08
CA VAL A 117 9.75 2.59 18.44
C VAL A 117 10.77 2.43 17.29
N ILE A 118 10.61 1.38 16.49
CA ILE A 118 11.56 1.02 15.42
C ILE A 118 10.97 1.16 14.02
N SER A 119 9.75 1.68 13.91
CA SER A 119 9.05 1.85 12.63
C SER A 119 9.84 2.72 11.63
N SER A 120 10.68 3.65 12.10
CA SER A 120 11.56 4.45 11.24
C SER A 120 12.54 3.61 10.41
N LEU A 121 12.89 2.39 10.86
CA LEU A 121 13.73 1.46 10.09
C LEU A 121 13.03 0.94 8.81
N THR A 122 11.72 1.05 8.72
CA THR A 122 10.98 0.67 7.48
C THR A 122 11.39 1.52 6.28
N ILE A 123 11.88 2.74 6.51
CA ILE A 123 12.42 3.62 5.45
C ILE A 123 13.61 2.94 4.77
N VAL A 124 14.51 2.33 5.55
CA VAL A 124 15.67 1.60 5.00
C VAL A 124 15.21 0.40 4.16
N GLY A 125 14.21 -0.34 4.65
CA GLY A 125 13.60 -1.43 3.91
C GLY A 125 12.97 -0.98 2.58
N SER A 126 12.26 0.15 2.59
CA SER A 126 11.64 0.71 1.40
C SER A 126 12.67 1.15 0.35
N ILE A 127 13.76 1.80 0.78
CA ILE A 127 14.87 2.21 -0.12
C ILE A 127 15.54 0.97 -0.72
N SER A 128 15.78 -0.06 0.10
CA SER A 128 16.38 -1.32 -0.37
C SER A 128 15.49 -2.03 -1.40
N ALA A 129 14.19 -2.10 -1.14
CA ALA A 129 13.22 -2.68 -2.07
C ALA A 129 13.17 -1.89 -3.39
N LEU A 130 13.14 -0.55 -3.32
CA LEU A 130 13.16 0.32 -4.51
C LEU A 130 14.43 0.08 -5.35
N TYR A 131 15.59 -0.03 -4.70
CA TYR A 131 16.84 -0.33 -5.39
C TYR A 131 16.81 -1.67 -6.14
N ILE A 132 16.27 -2.72 -5.51
CA ILE A 132 16.12 -4.04 -6.14
C ILE A 132 15.18 -3.96 -7.35
N VAL A 133 14.07 -3.23 -7.24
CA VAL A 133 13.12 -3.03 -8.34
C VAL A 133 13.80 -2.30 -9.51
N ILE A 134 14.53 -1.22 -9.26
CA ILE A 134 15.26 -0.48 -10.31
C ILE A 134 16.28 -1.38 -11.02
N LEU A 135 17.05 -2.19 -10.27
CA LEU A 135 17.99 -3.15 -10.85
C LEU A 135 17.28 -4.18 -11.73
N GLN A 136 16.13 -4.68 -11.27
CA GLN A 136 15.32 -5.64 -12.04
C GLN A 136 14.81 -5.04 -13.35
N GLU A 137 14.26 -3.82 -13.31
CA GLU A 137 13.78 -3.13 -14.51
C GLU A 137 14.94 -2.80 -15.48
N HIS A 138 16.12 -2.49 -14.95
CA HIS A 138 17.30 -2.28 -15.77
C HIS A 138 17.76 -3.56 -16.47
N LYS A 139 17.79 -4.69 -15.78
CA LYS A 139 18.11 -5.98 -16.39
C LYS A 139 17.07 -6.40 -17.42
N LEU A 140 15.78 -6.18 -17.10
CA LEU A 140 14.70 -6.45 -18.04
C LEU A 140 14.84 -5.59 -19.30
N SER A 141 15.09 -4.29 -19.17
CA SER A 141 15.36 -3.37 -20.28
C SER A 141 16.49 -3.87 -21.17
N LYS A 142 17.61 -4.28 -20.57
CA LYS A 142 18.77 -4.82 -21.31
C LYS A 142 18.46 -6.15 -22.01
N ALA A 143 17.70 -7.04 -21.39
CA ALA A 143 17.31 -8.32 -21.98
C ALA A 143 16.50 -8.14 -23.27
N PHE A 144 15.80 -7.03 -23.41
CA PHE A 144 15.07 -6.66 -24.63
C PHE A 144 15.81 -5.69 -25.54
N GLY A 145 17.10 -5.44 -25.29
CA GLY A 145 17.96 -4.61 -26.16
C GLY A 145 17.78 -3.11 -25.96
N HIS A 146 17.13 -2.68 -24.88
CA HIS A 146 16.88 -1.27 -24.59
C HIS A 146 17.89 -0.69 -23.58
N GLY A 147 18.06 0.63 -23.61
CA GLY A 147 19.01 1.35 -22.75
C GLY A 147 18.41 1.86 -21.43
N ALA A 148 19.23 2.63 -20.69
CA ALA A 148 18.85 3.19 -19.38
C ALA A 148 17.62 4.10 -19.43
N GLY A 149 17.37 4.83 -20.53
CA GLY A 149 16.16 5.64 -20.69
C GLY A 149 14.86 4.82 -20.64
N TYR A 150 14.87 3.63 -21.23
CA TYR A 150 13.74 2.70 -21.15
C TYR A 150 13.54 2.16 -19.73
N THR A 151 14.61 1.96 -18.98
CA THR A 151 14.55 1.59 -17.56
C THR A 151 13.79 2.63 -16.74
N VAL A 152 14.07 3.92 -16.97
CA VAL A 152 13.35 5.01 -16.28
C VAL A 152 11.86 4.96 -16.62
N GLY A 153 11.54 4.72 -17.89
CA GLY A 153 10.16 4.53 -18.33
C GLY A 153 9.46 3.34 -17.65
N LEU A 154 10.15 2.20 -17.52
CA LEU A 154 9.65 1.03 -16.82
C LEU A 154 9.41 1.28 -15.33
N VAL A 155 10.26 2.06 -14.68
CA VAL A 155 10.10 2.39 -13.26
C VAL A 155 8.93 3.34 -13.02
N LEU A 156 8.75 4.36 -13.89
CA LEU A 156 7.73 5.40 -13.72
C LEU A 156 6.37 5.04 -14.33
N LEU A 157 6.40 4.43 -15.51
CA LEU A 157 5.22 4.16 -16.33
C LEU A 157 5.20 2.70 -16.82
N ARG A 158 5.48 1.79 -15.89
CA ARG A 158 5.62 0.35 -16.15
C ARG A 158 4.58 -0.21 -17.12
N PRO A 159 3.25 0.01 -16.93
CA PRO A 159 2.26 -0.58 -17.82
C PRO A 159 2.39 -0.14 -19.28
N ILE A 160 2.79 1.11 -19.50
CA ILE A 160 2.91 1.68 -20.85
C ILE A 160 4.16 1.13 -21.55
N PHE A 161 5.30 1.16 -20.85
CA PHE A 161 6.57 0.70 -21.40
C PHE A 161 6.66 -0.81 -21.61
N MET A 162 5.86 -1.60 -20.87
CA MET A 162 5.73 -3.04 -21.12
C MET A 162 4.90 -3.39 -22.36
N LEU A 163 4.10 -2.46 -22.88
CA LEU A 163 3.24 -2.68 -24.05
C LEU A 163 3.90 -2.24 -25.36
N ILE A 164 4.98 -1.46 -25.30
CA ILE A 164 5.77 -0.99 -26.44
C ILE A 164 6.89 -1.97 -26.76
#